data_b47514a2f06fc53524342090721c61c4
#
_entry.id   b47514a2f06fc53524342090721c61c4
#
_cell.length_a   1.000
_cell.length_b   1.000
_cell.length_c   1.000
_cell.angle_alpha   90.00
_cell.angle_beta   90.00
_cell.angle_gamma   90.00
#
_symmetry.space_group_name_H-M   'P 1'
#
loop_
_entity.id
_entity.type
_entity.pdbx_description
1 polymer ?
#
loop_
_entity_poly.entity_id
_entity_poly.type
_entity_poly.pdbx_seq_one_letter_code
_entity_poly.pdbx_strand_id
1 'polypeptide(L)'
;MLKLSIIGTSKIVEEHIKVAKTIGFELFSISSTRKNSVNLKKLRKKYNFKFSFGNWVDAVNHSNKYKDTIFLIAPRIQDTYKILTKILKKKKYVFVEKPLTTKINQFNNILSYNNNIFVGYNRMFYENIIYLKRKL
;
A
#
# COMPACT_ATOMS: atom_id res chain seq x y z
N MET A 1 9.51 10.29 12.48
CA MET A 1 8.92 8.92 12.32
C MET A 1 8.16 8.87 11.00
N LEU A 2 8.41 7.86 10.17
CA LEU A 2 7.71 7.71 8.89
C LEU A 2 6.23 7.37 9.13
N LYS A 3 5.36 8.05 8.40
CA LYS A 3 3.92 7.88 8.46
C LYS A 3 3.46 6.85 7.45
N LEU A 4 2.68 5.86 7.88
CA LEU A 4 2.11 4.85 6.99
C LEU A 4 0.63 5.13 6.75
N SER A 5 0.27 5.37 5.50
CA SER A 5 -1.11 5.48 5.03
C SER A 5 -1.52 4.23 4.27
N ILE A 6 -2.56 3.56 4.74
CA ILE A 6 -2.99 2.26 4.20
C ILE A 6 -4.29 2.42 3.41
N ILE A 7 -4.31 1.86 2.20
CA ILE A 7 -5.50 1.77 1.36
C ILE A 7 -5.83 0.31 1.10
N GLY A 8 -6.88 -0.17 1.72
CA GLY A 8 -7.29 -1.57 1.71
C GLY A 8 -7.63 -2.06 3.11
N THR A 9 -8.42 -3.11 3.19
CA THR A 9 -8.91 -3.67 4.47
C THR A 9 -9.03 -5.19 4.41
N SER A 10 -8.25 -5.83 3.54
CA SER A 10 -8.19 -7.28 3.40
C SER A 10 -7.36 -7.91 4.52
N LYS A 11 -7.41 -9.24 4.64
CA LYS A 11 -6.65 -9.98 5.65
C LYS A 11 -5.14 -9.71 5.58
N ILE A 12 -4.57 -9.60 4.37
CA ILE A 12 -3.15 -9.30 4.19
C ILE A 12 -2.75 -7.93 4.74
N VAL A 13 -3.66 -6.95 4.71
CA VAL A 13 -3.42 -5.63 5.29
C VAL A 13 -3.15 -5.71 6.79
N GLU A 14 -3.81 -6.60 7.49
CA GLU A 14 -3.59 -6.78 8.93
C GLU A 14 -2.18 -7.31 9.22
N GLU A 15 -1.65 -8.21 8.40
CA GLU A 15 -0.27 -8.68 8.55
C GLU A 15 0.74 -7.54 8.29
N HIS A 16 0.50 -6.73 7.27
CA HIS A 16 1.33 -5.53 7.02
C HIS A 16 1.29 -4.53 8.18
N ILE A 17 0.13 -4.34 8.82
CA ILE A 17 0.01 -3.47 10.00
C ILE A 17 0.90 -3.97 11.15
N LYS A 18 0.89 -5.28 11.42
CA LYS A 18 1.73 -5.87 12.47
C LYS A 18 3.21 -5.60 12.19
N VAL A 19 3.67 -5.90 10.97
CA VAL A 19 5.06 -5.66 10.56
C VAL A 19 5.41 -4.18 10.66
N ALA A 20 4.57 -3.28 10.14
CA ALA A 20 4.80 -1.85 10.17
C ALA A 20 4.99 -1.32 11.61
N LYS A 21 4.20 -1.82 12.55
CA LYS A 21 4.36 -1.50 13.99
C LYS A 21 5.71 -1.96 14.53
N THR A 22 6.11 -3.19 14.21
CA THR A 22 7.38 -3.76 14.68
C THR A 22 8.59 -2.95 14.21
N ILE A 23 8.54 -2.42 12.98
CA ILE A 23 9.63 -1.63 12.41
C ILE A 23 9.50 -0.12 12.64
N GLY A 24 8.55 0.32 13.48
CA GLY A 24 8.48 1.69 13.99
C GLY A 24 7.76 2.70 13.10
N PHE A 25 6.84 2.27 12.21
CA PHE A 25 5.97 3.20 11.50
C PHE A 25 4.86 3.77 12.40
N GLU A 26 4.57 5.06 12.21
CA GLU A 26 3.33 5.66 12.71
C GLU A 26 2.16 5.17 11.83
N LEU A 27 1.16 4.53 12.43
CA LEU A 27 -0.09 4.16 11.74
C LEU A 27 -0.93 5.43 11.51
N PHE A 28 -0.63 6.14 10.43
CA PHE A 28 -1.13 7.48 10.20
C PHE A 28 -2.57 7.48 9.71
N SER A 29 -2.87 6.76 8.62
CA SER A 29 -4.24 6.68 8.13
C SER A 29 -4.59 5.31 7.56
N ILE A 30 -5.86 4.97 7.61
CA ILE A 30 -6.42 3.78 6.95
C ILE A 30 -7.68 4.14 6.19
N SER A 31 -7.87 3.54 5.02
CA SER A 31 -9.08 3.71 4.22
C SER A 31 -9.49 2.44 3.49
N SER A 32 -10.76 2.40 3.09
CA SER A 32 -11.34 1.36 2.25
C SER A 32 -11.64 1.91 0.85
N THR A 33 -11.71 1.02 -0.14
CA THR A 33 -12.25 1.34 -1.46
C THR A 33 -13.78 1.25 -1.50
N ARG A 34 -14.40 0.73 -0.45
CA ARG A 34 -15.85 0.59 -0.31
C ARG A 34 -16.37 1.49 0.80
N LYS A 35 -17.50 2.15 0.54
CA LYS A 35 -18.29 2.83 1.58
C LYS A 35 -18.74 1.79 2.63
N ASN A 36 -18.81 2.21 3.89
CA ASN A 36 -19.31 1.39 5.01
C ASN A 36 -18.60 0.03 5.22
N SER A 37 -17.31 -0.04 4.97
CA SER A 37 -16.53 -1.26 5.18
C SER A 37 -16.50 -1.68 6.66
N VAL A 38 -17.05 -2.85 6.96
CA VAL A 38 -17.01 -3.47 8.30
C VAL A 38 -15.56 -3.72 8.72
N ASN A 39 -14.72 -4.19 7.78
CA ASN A 39 -13.31 -4.45 8.07
C ASN A 39 -12.55 -3.16 8.42
N LEU A 40 -12.88 -2.02 7.80
CA LEU A 40 -12.29 -0.74 8.16
C LEU A 40 -12.59 -0.39 9.62
N LYS A 41 -13.84 -0.56 10.05
CA LYS A 41 -14.24 -0.30 11.44
C LYS A 41 -13.50 -1.22 12.41
N LYS A 42 -13.37 -2.53 12.08
CA LYS A 42 -12.63 -3.50 12.90
C LYS A 42 -11.15 -3.14 13.02
N LEU A 43 -10.47 -2.87 11.90
CA LEU A 43 -9.05 -2.51 11.89
C LEU A 43 -8.79 -1.19 12.63
N ARG A 44 -9.64 -0.19 12.44
CA ARG A 44 -9.55 1.07 13.18
C ARG A 44 -9.66 0.87 14.70
N LYS A 45 -10.61 0.03 15.14
CA LYS A 45 -10.79 -0.28 16.58
C LYS A 45 -9.61 -1.06 17.15
N LYS A 46 -9.04 -2.00 16.37
CA LYS A 46 -7.95 -2.88 16.82
C LYS A 46 -6.59 -2.19 16.82
N TYR A 47 -6.35 -1.32 15.83
CA TYR A 47 -5.08 -0.62 15.65
C TYR A 47 -5.31 0.88 15.74
N ASN A 48 -4.53 1.56 16.55
CA ASN A 48 -4.71 2.98 16.84
C ASN A 48 -4.24 3.87 15.68
N PHE A 49 -5.01 3.91 14.58
CA PHE A 49 -4.78 4.82 13.47
C PHE A 49 -5.17 6.24 13.85
N LYS A 50 -4.30 7.19 13.51
CA LYS A 50 -4.58 8.62 13.75
C LYS A 50 -5.81 9.11 12.98
N PHE A 51 -5.94 8.68 11.71
CA PHE A 51 -7.06 9.00 10.83
C PHE A 51 -7.68 7.77 10.20
N SER A 52 -8.97 7.82 9.89
CA SER A 52 -9.61 6.82 9.03
C SER A 52 -10.62 7.48 8.09
N PHE A 53 -10.64 7.00 6.85
CA PHE A 53 -11.44 7.59 5.79
C PHE A 53 -12.36 6.53 5.16
N GLY A 54 -13.63 6.90 4.95
CA GLY A 54 -14.62 6.03 4.30
C GLY A 54 -14.34 5.79 2.81
N ASN A 55 -13.47 6.61 2.20
CA ASN A 55 -13.01 6.42 0.84
C ASN A 55 -11.51 6.71 0.71
N TRP A 56 -10.89 6.14 -0.32
CA TRP A 56 -9.45 6.23 -0.54
C TRP A 56 -9.00 7.60 -1.09
N VAL A 57 -9.89 8.34 -1.76
CA VAL A 57 -9.55 9.64 -2.36
C VAL A 57 -9.24 10.65 -1.26
N ASP A 58 -10.07 10.69 -0.23
CA ASP A 58 -9.87 11.57 0.93
C ASP A 58 -8.61 11.19 1.70
N ALA A 59 -8.36 9.87 1.86
CA ALA A 59 -7.13 9.38 2.48
C ALA A 59 -5.88 9.85 1.73
N VAL A 60 -5.86 9.72 0.40
CA VAL A 60 -4.74 10.17 -0.43
C VAL A 60 -4.57 11.68 -0.35
N ASN A 61 -5.64 12.46 -0.49
CA ASN A 61 -5.59 13.92 -0.45
C ASN A 61 -5.10 14.44 0.92
N HIS A 62 -5.53 13.81 2.00
CA HIS A 62 -5.09 14.15 3.35
C HIS A 62 -3.61 13.79 3.56
N SER A 63 -3.23 12.57 3.25
CA SER A 63 -1.89 12.05 3.53
C SER A 63 -0.81 12.65 2.65
N ASN A 64 -1.14 13.09 1.44
CA ASN A 64 -0.21 13.78 0.54
C ASN A 64 0.33 15.11 1.08
N LYS A 65 -0.33 15.72 2.05
CA LYS A 65 0.11 16.96 2.69
C LYS A 65 1.39 16.77 3.54
N TYR A 66 1.71 15.54 3.91
CA TYR A 66 2.82 15.20 4.79
C TYR A 66 3.96 14.57 3.98
N LYS A 67 5.15 15.19 4.00
CA LYS A 67 6.32 14.74 3.20
C LYS A 67 6.77 13.31 3.55
N ASP A 68 6.74 12.98 4.81
CA ASP A 68 7.18 11.72 5.42
C ASP A 68 6.15 10.57 5.35
N THR A 69 5.14 10.70 4.47
CA THR A 69 4.13 9.67 4.28
C THR A 69 4.53 8.68 3.19
N ILE A 70 4.48 7.40 3.55
CA ILE A 70 4.56 6.26 2.64
C ILE A 70 3.18 5.61 2.55
N PHE A 71 2.81 5.17 1.37
CA PHE A 71 1.55 4.48 1.14
C PHE A 71 1.75 2.96 1.05
N LEU A 72 0.87 2.21 1.71
CA LEU A 72 0.69 0.78 1.50
C LEU A 72 -0.67 0.58 0.84
N ILE A 73 -0.70 -0.01 -0.35
CA ILE A 73 -1.95 -0.24 -1.06
C ILE A 73 -2.17 -1.73 -1.32
N ALA A 74 -3.30 -2.23 -0.83
CA ALA A 74 -3.75 -3.60 -1.00
C ALA A 74 -5.27 -3.63 -1.23
N PRO A 75 -5.77 -2.91 -2.26
CA PRO A 75 -7.17 -2.90 -2.63
C PRO A 75 -7.51 -4.12 -3.50
N ARG A 76 -8.69 -4.11 -4.12
CA ARG A 76 -9.01 -5.02 -5.22
C ARG A 76 -8.20 -4.66 -6.45
N ILE A 77 -7.86 -5.65 -7.26
CA ILE A 77 -7.01 -5.47 -8.44
C ILE A 77 -7.55 -4.41 -9.42
N GLN A 78 -8.87 -4.33 -9.62
CA GLN A 78 -9.47 -3.33 -10.49
C GLN A 78 -9.28 -1.89 -10.01
N ASP A 79 -9.05 -1.68 -8.72
CA ASP A 79 -8.86 -0.36 -8.12
C ASP A 79 -7.37 0.02 -8.02
N THR A 80 -6.48 -0.96 -8.07
CA THR A 80 -5.03 -0.78 -7.80
C THR A 80 -4.41 0.26 -8.71
N TYR A 81 -4.58 0.14 -10.02
CA TYR A 81 -3.98 1.06 -10.99
C TYR A 81 -4.40 2.53 -10.76
N LYS A 82 -5.70 2.77 -10.55
CA LYS A 82 -6.25 4.11 -10.34
C LYS A 82 -5.72 4.74 -9.06
N ILE A 83 -5.63 3.97 -7.99
CA ILE A 83 -5.10 4.42 -6.69
C ILE A 83 -3.61 4.72 -6.82
N LEU A 84 -2.87 3.75 -7.36
CA LEU A 84 -1.42 3.82 -7.52
C LEU A 84 -1.01 5.06 -8.32
N THR A 85 -1.57 5.27 -9.49
CA THR A 85 -1.23 6.41 -10.35
C THR A 85 -1.56 7.75 -9.70
N LYS A 86 -2.64 7.85 -8.91
CA LYS A 86 -2.95 9.08 -8.18
C LYS A 86 -1.90 9.42 -7.12
N ILE A 87 -1.36 8.41 -6.43
CA ILE A 87 -0.32 8.60 -5.42
C ILE A 87 1.02 8.94 -6.08
N LEU A 88 1.40 8.21 -7.14
CA LEU A 88 2.66 8.39 -7.84
C LEU A 88 2.80 9.78 -8.49
N LYS A 89 1.73 10.34 -9.03
CA LYS A 89 1.69 11.73 -9.52
C LYS A 89 2.09 12.76 -8.45
N LYS A 90 2.03 12.40 -7.18
CA LYS A 90 2.46 13.22 -6.04
C LYS A 90 3.87 12.87 -5.54
N LYS A 91 4.62 12.06 -6.30
CA LYS A 91 6.00 11.64 -6.00
C LYS A 91 6.15 10.98 -4.62
N LYS A 92 5.13 10.22 -4.19
CA LYS A 92 5.16 9.48 -2.93
C LYS A 92 5.64 8.06 -3.13
N TYR A 93 6.30 7.50 -2.12
CA TYR A 93 6.65 6.09 -2.08
C TYR A 93 5.44 5.23 -1.81
N VAL A 94 5.33 4.13 -2.55
CA VAL A 94 4.21 3.20 -2.45
C VAL A 94 4.73 1.77 -2.34
N PHE A 95 4.33 1.08 -1.30
CA PHE A 95 4.34 -0.37 -1.27
C PHE A 95 2.99 -0.86 -1.76
N VAL A 96 2.98 -1.70 -2.79
CA VAL A 96 1.75 -2.21 -3.40
C VAL A 96 1.72 -3.72 -3.39
N GLU A 97 0.59 -4.31 -2.96
CA GLU A 97 0.35 -5.74 -3.09
C GLU A 97 0.20 -6.17 -4.55
N LYS A 98 0.67 -7.36 -4.81
CA LYS A 98 0.59 -7.99 -6.15
C LYS A 98 -0.85 -8.43 -6.48
N PRO A 99 -1.21 -8.45 -7.77
CA PRO A 99 -0.48 -7.90 -8.90
C PRO A 99 -0.71 -6.39 -9.05
N LEU A 100 0.26 -5.68 -9.65
CA LEU A 100 0.15 -4.24 -9.92
C LEU A 100 -1.03 -3.91 -10.82
N THR A 101 -1.19 -4.70 -11.86
CA THR A 101 -2.20 -4.57 -12.90
C THR A 101 -2.31 -5.87 -13.70
N THR A 102 -3.41 -6.02 -14.44
CA THR A 102 -3.62 -7.12 -15.39
C THR A 102 -3.53 -6.66 -16.85
N LYS A 103 -3.18 -5.38 -17.09
CA LYS A 103 -3.16 -4.77 -18.43
C LYS A 103 -1.77 -4.25 -18.75
N ILE A 104 -1.21 -4.66 -19.89
CA ILE A 104 0.14 -4.29 -20.30
C ILE A 104 0.34 -2.79 -20.48
N ASN A 105 -0.63 -2.08 -21.04
CA ASN A 105 -0.56 -0.63 -21.21
C ASN A 105 -0.53 0.12 -19.87
N GLN A 106 -1.23 -0.37 -18.86
CA GLN A 106 -1.17 0.17 -17.50
C GLN A 106 0.19 -0.09 -16.87
N PHE A 107 0.76 -1.29 -17.09
CA PHE A 107 2.09 -1.64 -16.61
C PHE A 107 3.15 -0.69 -17.20
N ASN A 108 3.15 -0.48 -18.51
CA ASN A 108 4.09 0.42 -19.18
C ASN A 108 4.00 1.86 -18.65
N ASN A 109 2.78 2.33 -18.35
CA ASN A 109 2.59 3.64 -17.71
C ASN A 109 3.20 3.69 -16.30
N ILE A 110 3.06 2.62 -15.52
CA ILE A 110 3.61 2.55 -14.16
C ILE A 110 5.15 2.56 -14.17
N LEU A 111 5.80 1.95 -15.18
CA LEU A 111 7.25 1.89 -15.27
C LEU A 111 7.92 3.27 -15.26
N SER A 112 7.24 4.32 -15.73
CA SER A 112 7.76 5.69 -15.65
C SER A 112 7.95 6.21 -14.20
N TYR A 113 7.40 5.51 -13.22
CA TYR A 113 7.48 5.85 -11.79
C TYR A 113 8.31 4.83 -10.97
N ASN A 114 9.18 4.04 -11.60
CA ASN A 114 9.86 2.88 -11.01
C ASN A 114 10.58 3.15 -9.68
N ASN A 115 11.15 4.33 -9.50
CA ASN A 115 11.92 4.69 -8.30
C ASN A 115 11.06 4.85 -7.03
N ASN A 116 9.75 4.90 -7.15
CA ASN A 116 8.86 5.17 -6.02
C ASN A 116 7.93 3.99 -5.69
N ILE A 117 8.10 2.84 -6.36
CA ILE A 117 7.21 1.69 -6.24
C ILE A 117 7.96 0.48 -5.71
N PHE A 118 7.42 -0.11 -4.66
CA PHE A 118 7.85 -1.40 -4.12
C PHE A 118 6.70 -2.39 -4.23
N VAL A 119 6.91 -3.51 -4.90
CA VAL A 119 5.87 -4.53 -5.11
C VAL A 119 6.06 -5.69 -4.16
N GLY A 120 4.98 -6.14 -3.54
CA GLY A 120 4.95 -7.22 -2.54
C GLY A 120 5.18 -8.61 -3.11
N TYR A 121 6.25 -8.82 -3.85
CA TYR A 121 6.69 -10.13 -4.34
C TYR A 121 7.48 -10.88 -3.26
N ASN A 122 6.79 -11.36 -2.22
CA ASN A 122 7.41 -12.00 -1.06
C ASN A 122 8.24 -13.26 -1.42
N ARG A 123 7.88 -13.99 -2.47
CA ARG A 123 8.60 -15.20 -2.89
C ARG A 123 10.04 -14.95 -3.32
N MET A 124 10.39 -13.74 -3.73
CA MET A 124 11.77 -13.39 -4.07
C MET A 124 12.73 -13.49 -2.87
N PHE A 125 12.22 -13.54 -1.65
CA PHE A 125 12.98 -13.68 -0.42
C PHE A 125 13.04 -15.13 0.11
N TYR A 126 12.47 -16.10 -0.59
CA TYR A 126 12.60 -17.50 -0.22
C TYR A 126 14.03 -17.99 -0.45
N GLU A 127 14.55 -18.79 0.46
CA GLU A 127 15.96 -19.25 0.44
C GLU A 127 16.36 -19.90 -0.89
N ASN A 128 15.50 -20.74 -1.46
CA ASN A 128 15.74 -21.36 -2.76
C ASN A 128 15.87 -20.34 -3.90
N ILE A 129 15.08 -19.26 -3.88
CA ILE A 129 15.18 -18.19 -4.89
C ILE A 129 16.44 -17.36 -4.68
N ILE A 130 16.78 -17.05 -3.42
CA ILE A 130 18.04 -16.36 -3.09
C ILE A 130 19.24 -17.19 -3.51
N TYR A 131 19.21 -18.50 -3.27
CA TYR A 131 20.26 -19.42 -3.71
C TYR A 131 20.43 -19.42 -5.24
N LEU A 132 19.33 -19.55 -6.00
CA LEU A 132 19.35 -19.50 -7.47
C LEU A 132 19.95 -18.20 -8.00
N LYS A 133 19.55 -17.05 -7.43
CA LYS A 133 20.10 -15.74 -7.84
C LYS A 133 21.61 -15.59 -7.61
N ARG A 134 22.17 -16.29 -6.64
CA ARG A 134 23.61 -16.29 -6.37
C ARG A 134 24.40 -17.19 -7.31
N LYS A 135 23.72 -18.10 -8.01
CA LYS A 135 24.35 -19.08 -8.93
C LYS A 135 24.27 -18.66 -10.40
N LEU A 136 23.38 -17.70 -10.73
CA LEU A 136 23.25 -17.06 -12.04
C LEU A 136 24.11 -15.80 -12.13
#